data_f39bb6d5749c59de67372e506d0e7e0a
#
_entry.id   f39bb6d5749c59de67372e506d0e7e0a
#
_cell.length_a   1.000
_cell.length_b   1.000
_cell.length_c   1.000
_cell.angle_alpha   90.00
_cell.angle_beta   90.00
_cell.angle_gamma   90.00
#
_symmetry.space_group_name_H-M   'P 1'
#
loop_
_entity.id
_entity.type
_entity.pdbx_description
1 polymer ?
#
loop_
_entity_poly.entity_id
_entity_poly.type
_entity_poly.pdbx_seq_one_letter_code
_entity_poly.pdbx_strand_id
1 'polypeptide(L)'
;MRYGKDRRFGRLRGAILCVAAAAGLICAVIYLQMVKHMKEICEYKGRQTANALVAQAVDDCLLGENGDYLQIEYAEDGGIAAITADTYRINALENSLRRQINEEFSHIEDNEMGVPLGTLSGITALSGRGAEVRIKLHQVGAVDVSLKSEFESAGINQTRHCLKVVVKSELSAILPGHSTDITAEDEYLISETVIAGELPQGLWNTADLLEN
;
A
#
# COMPACT_ATOMS: atom_id res chain seq x y z
N MET A 1 45.12 8.87 62.34
CA MET A 1 44.15 7.89 61.72
C MET A 1 43.08 8.61 60.89
N ARG A 2 43.40 9.10 59.66
CA ARG A 2 42.44 9.77 58.75
C ARG A 2 42.50 9.29 57.29
N TYR A 3 43.23 8.23 56.98
CA TYR A 3 43.53 7.78 55.60
C TYR A 3 42.52 6.74 55.00
N GLY A 4 41.53 6.28 55.77
CA GLY A 4 40.59 5.24 55.32
C GLY A 4 39.28 5.76 54.73
N LYS A 5 38.93 7.05 54.92
CA LYS A 5 37.62 7.62 54.57
C LYS A 5 37.58 8.06 53.10
N ASP A 6 38.69 8.52 52.55
CA ASP A 6 38.73 9.05 51.17
C ASP A 6 38.68 7.94 50.10
N ARG A 7 39.22 6.76 50.36
CA ARG A 7 39.14 5.63 49.43
C ARG A 7 37.73 5.04 49.30
N ARG A 8 36.91 5.09 50.35
CA ARG A 8 35.50 4.64 50.31
C ARG A 8 34.63 5.62 49.54
N PHE A 9 34.86 6.92 49.69
CA PHE A 9 34.15 7.96 48.92
C PHE A 9 34.49 7.92 47.42
N GLY A 10 35.75 7.65 47.05
CA GLY A 10 36.17 7.47 45.68
C GLY A 10 35.52 6.26 45.01
N ARG A 11 35.44 5.12 45.71
CA ARG A 11 34.77 3.91 45.21
C ARG A 11 33.25 4.08 45.07
N LEU A 12 32.63 4.80 46.02
CA LEU A 12 31.18 5.09 45.96
C LEU A 12 30.84 6.03 44.79
N ARG A 13 31.65 7.06 44.54
CA ARG A 13 31.51 7.94 43.37
C ARG A 13 31.72 7.20 42.07
N GLY A 14 32.68 6.30 41.97
CA GLY A 14 32.92 5.45 40.82
C GLY A 14 31.73 4.51 40.54
N ALA A 15 31.18 3.88 41.60
CA ALA A 15 29.99 3.02 41.46
C ALA A 15 28.76 3.79 41.01
N ILE A 16 28.52 5.00 41.52
CA ILE A 16 27.40 5.85 41.10
C ILE A 16 27.56 6.27 39.62
N LEU A 17 28.77 6.63 39.18
CA LEU A 17 29.06 6.95 37.80
C LEU A 17 28.82 5.76 36.84
N CYS A 18 29.27 4.55 37.27
CA CYS A 18 29.02 3.33 36.48
C CYS A 18 27.52 3.00 36.38
N VAL A 19 26.74 3.16 37.45
CA VAL A 19 25.29 2.93 37.46
C VAL A 19 24.60 3.97 36.58
N ALA A 20 24.99 5.26 36.67
CA ALA A 20 24.45 6.31 35.84
C ALA A 20 24.77 6.10 34.35
N ALA A 21 26.00 5.66 34.03
CA ALA A 21 26.40 5.32 32.67
C ALA A 21 25.60 4.12 32.11
N ALA A 22 25.43 3.07 32.92
CA ALA A 22 24.63 1.90 32.56
C ALA A 22 23.13 2.28 32.33
N ALA A 23 22.57 3.09 33.22
CA ALA A 23 21.21 3.59 33.07
C ALA A 23 21.06 4.45 31.81
N GLY A 24 22.01 5.32 31.50
CA GLY A 24 22.04 6.12 30.27
C GLY A 24 22.12 5.25 29.02
N LEU A 25 22.93 4.18 29.04
CA LEU A 25 23.03 3.24 27.93
C LEU A 25 21.70 2.50 27.71
N ILE A 26 21.06 2.02 28.78
CA ILE A 26 19.76 1.36 28.72
C ILE A 26 18.69 2.30 28.15
N CYS A 27 18.63 3.55 28.63
CA CYS A 27 17.73 4.55 28.10
C CYS A 27 17.96 4.83 26.62
N ALA A 28 19.22 4.90 26.17
CA ALA A 28 19.58 5.11 24.78
C ALA A 28 19.11 3.92 23.89
N VAL A 29 19.32 2.70 24.35
CA VAL A 29 18.87 1.48 23.63
C VAL A 29 17.34 1.46 23.52
N ILE A 30 16.63 1.74 24.62
CA ILE A 30 15.15 1.82 24.62
C ILE A 30 14.67 2.91 23.65
N TYR A 31 15.31 4.07 23.66
CA TYR A 31 14.98 5.18 22.75
C TYR A 31 15.14 4.78 21.28
N LEU A 32 16.25 4.14 20.92
CA LEU A 32 16.53 3.70 19.55
C LEU A 32 15.52 2.63 19.09
N GLN A 33 15.15 1.69 19.96
CA GLN A 33 14.12 0.70 19.65
C GLN A 33 12.74 1.35 19.48
N MET A 34 12.39 2.30 20.35
CA MET A 34 11.13 3.02 20.26
C MET A 34 10.99 3.80 18.95
N VAL A 35 12.06 4.48 18.49
CA VAL A 35 12.06 5.20 17.21
C VAL A 35 11.85 4.23 16.03
N LYS A 36 12.48 3.05 16.06
CA LYS A 36 12.30 2.04 15.02
C LYS A 36 10.85 1.53 14.96
N HIS A 37 10.27 1.13 16.10
CA HIS A 37 8.88 0.67 16.17
C HIS A 37 7.89 1.77 15.78
N MET A 38 8.17 3.00 16.15
CA MET A 38 7.37 4.16 15.78
C MET A 38 7.31 4.31 14.25
N LYS A 39 8.45 4.17 13.57
CA LYS A 39 8.53 4.21 12.12
C LYS A 39 7.68 3.11 11.47
N GLU A 40 7.82 1.86 11.93
CA GLU A 40 7.07 0.71 11.42
C GLU A 40 5.53 0.90 11.58
N ILE A 41 5.10 1.42 12.74
CA ILE A 41 3.67 1.67 13.00
C ILE A 41 3.15 2.81 12.13
N CYS A 42 3.92 3.89 11.96
CA CYS A 42 3.53 5.00 11.10
C CYS A 42 3.42 4.57 9.64
N GLU A 43 4.38 3.78 9.16
CA GLU A 43 4.38 3.25 7.81
C GLU A 43 3.16 2.33 7.58
N TYR A 44 2.90 1.41 8.52
CA TYR A 44 1.73 0.52 8.44
C TYR A 44 0.40 1.31 8.43
N LYS A 45 0.24 2.23 9.39
CA LYS A 45 -0.98 3.02 9.51
C LYS A 45 -1.17 3.98 8.33
N GLY A 46 -0.10 4.61 7.88
CA GLY A 46 -0.14 5.49 6.71
C GLY A 46 -0.54 4.74 5.44
N ARG A 47 0.05 3.57 5.18
CA ARG A 47 -0.37 2.70 4.06
C ARG A 47 -1.83 2.29 4.18
N GLN A 48 -2.26 1.85 5.38
CA GLN A 48 -3.65 1.47 5.60
C GLN A 48 -4.62 2.60 5.28
N THR A 49 -4.29 3.83 5.68
CA THR A 49 -5.12 5.01 5.40
C THR A 49 -5.10 5.36 3.91
N ALA A 50 -3.92 5.36 3.28
CA ALA A 50 -3.79 5.60 1.84
C ALA A 50 -4.64 4.61 1.03
N ASN A 51 -4.49 3.31 1.30
CA ASN A 51 -5.22 2.26 0.60
C ASN A 51 -6.74 2.40 0.78
N ALA A 52 -7.20 2.77 1.97
CA ALA A 52 -8.64 2.98 2.23
C ALA A 52 -9.19 4.17 1.41
N LEU A 53 -8.45 5.29 1.33
CA LEU A 53 -8.85 6.45 0.54
C LEU A 53 -8.86 6.15 -0.96
N VAL A 54 -7.82 5.45 -1.44
CA VAL A 54 -7.74 5.04 -2.84
C VAL A 54 -8.89 4.09 -3.19
N ALA A 55 -9.16 3.08 -2.35
CA ALA A 55 -10.25 2.13 -2.58
C ALA A 55 -11.61 2.86 -2.66
N GLN A 56 -11.87 3.78 -1.74
CA GLN A 56 -13.09 4.59 -1.75
C GLN A 56 -13.20 5.42 -3.04
N ALA A 57 -12.15 6.12 -3.45
CA ALA A 57 -12.14 6.92 -4.66
C ALA A 57 -12.33 6.07 -5.93
N VAL A 58 -11.75 4.86 -5.98
CA VAL A 58 -11.93 3.92 -7.08
C VAL A 58 -13.37 3.43 -7.13
N ASP A 59 -13.95 3.04 -6.00
CA ASP A 59 -15.35 2.59 -5.91
C ASP A 59 -16.30 3.69 -6.36
N ASP A 60 -16.11 4.93 -5.90
CA ASP A 60 -16.95 6.08 -6.26
C ASP A 60 -16.86 6.42 -7.76
N CYS A 61 -15.68 6.31 -8.36
CA CYS A 61 -15.49 6.53 -9.79
C CYS A 61 -16.11 5.43 -10.66
N LEU A 62 -16.13 4.19 -10.17
CA LEU A 62 -16.68 3.05 -10.92
C LEU A 62 -18.19 2.91 -10.76
N LEU A 63 -18.79 3.56 -9.76
CA LEU A 63 -20.23 3.61 -9.58
C LEU A 63 -20.89 4.31 -10.78
N GLY A 64 -21.52 3.52 -11.65
CA GLY A 64 -22.21 4.03 -12.84
C GLY A 64 -21.44 3.89 -14.16
N GLU A 65 -20.20 3.40 -14.12
CA GLU A 65 -19.48 3.01 -15.34
C GLU A 65 -19.93 1.62 -15.81
N ASN A 66 -20.18 1.49 -17.13
CA ASN A 66 -20.62 0.22 -17.70
C ASN A 66 -19.48 -0.79 -17.93
N GLY A 67 -18.23 -0.44 -17.61
CA GLY A 67 -17.07 -1.33 -17.72
C GLY A 67 -16.65 -1.69 -19.15
N ASP A 68 -17.24 -1.08 -20.15
CA ASP A 68 -17.06 -1.42 -21.56
C ASP A 68 -15.91 -0.58 -22.14
N TYR A 69 -14.68 -1.04 -21.94
CA TYR A 69 -13.47 -0.38 -22.40
C TYR A 69 -12.85 -1.01 -23.66
N LEU A 70 -13.53 -2.03 -24.23
CA LEU A 70 -13.13 -2.69 -25.45
C LEU A 70 -14.23 -2.56 -26.51
N GLN A 71 -13.82 -2.31 -27.74
CA GLN A 71 -14.65 -2.42 -28.92
C GLN A 71 -14.25 -3.69 -29.67
N ILE A 72 -15.20 -4.61 -29.84
CA ILE A 72 -14.99 -5.86 -30.54
C ILE A 72 -15.66 -5.74 -31.91
N GLU A 73 -14.86 -5.82 -32.96
CA GLU A 73 -15.34 -5.87 -34.33
C GLU A 73 -15.45 -7.32 -34.79
N TYR A 74 -16.59 -7.67 -35.38
CA TYR A 74 -16.84 -9.02 -35.88
C TYR A 74 -16.65 -9.06 -37.39
N ALA A 75 -16.05 -10.10 -37.90
CA ALA A 75 -15.96 -10.39 -39.33
C ALA A 75 -17.29 -10.92 -39.89
N GLU A 76 -17.42 -10.97 -41.21
CA GLU A 76 -18.64 -11.43 -41.88
C GLU A 76 -19.02 -12.90 -41.57
N ASP A 77 -18.04 -13.72 -41.19
CA ASP A 77 -18.20 -15.11 -40.77
C ASP A 77 -18.61 -15.28 -39.30
N GLY A 78 -18.76 -14.15 -38.56
CA GLY A 78 -19.07 -14.14 -37.14
C GLY A 78 -17.87 -14.30 -36.23
N GLY A 79 -16.67 -14.45 -36.78
CA GLY A 79 -15.41 -14.43 -36.00
C GLY A 79 -15.02 -13.04 -35.54
N ILE A 80 -14.11 -12.95 -34.57
CA ILE A 80 -13.58 -11.67 -34.10
C ILE A 80 -12.56 -11.17 -35.13
N ALA A 81 -12.85 -10.02 -35.76
CA ALA A 81 -11.97 -9.38 -36.73
C ALA A 81 -10.91 -8.50 -36.07
N ALA A 82 -11.32 -7.71 -35.05
CA ALA A 82 -10.42 -6.84 -34.31
C ALA A 82 -10.93 -6.59 -32.90
N ILE A 83 -10.01 -6.29 -31.99
CA ILE A 83 -10.29 -5.85 -30.63
C ILE A 83 -9.51 -4.56 -30.43
N THR A 84 -10.24 -3.48 -30.19
CA THR A 84 -9.66 -2.15 -30.03
C THR A 84 -10.00 -1.61 -28.65
N ALA A 85 -9.01 -1.09 -27.92
CA ALA A 85 -9.25 -0.42 -26.67
C ALA A 85 -9.85 0.99 -26.91
N ASP A 86 -10.91 1.32 -26.20
CA ASP A 86 -11.47 2.67 -26.21
C ASP A 86 -10.56 3.61 -25.41
N THR A 87 -9.54 4.12 -26.09
CA THR A 87 -8.52 4.98 -25.49
C THR A 87 -9.11 6.27 -24.91
N TYR A 88 -10.20 6.77 -25.48
CA TYR A 88 -10.87 7.97 -24.97
C TYR A 88 -11.50 7.70 -23.60
N ARG A 89 -12.24 6.60 -23.45
CA ARG A 89 -12.84 6.19 -22.17
C ARG A 89 -11.79 5.87 -21.13
N ILE A 90 -10.74 5.15 -21.52
CA ILE A 90 -9.63 4.80 -20.63
C ILE A 90 -8.97 6.07 -20.09
N ASN A 91 -8.61 7.03 -20.94
CA ASN A 91 -8.02 8.29 -20.52
C ASN A 91 -8.98 9.16 -19.69
N ALA A 92 -10.28 9.13 -19.99
CA ALA A 92 -11.29 9.83 -19.20
C ALA A 92 -11.39 9.26 -17.78
N LEU A 93 -11.39 7.93 -17.65
CA LEU A 93 -11.38 7.24 -16.35
C LEU A 93 -10.12 7.56 -15.56
N GLU A 94 -8.93 7.48 -16.19
CA GLU A 94 -7.66 7.82 -15.53
C GLU A 94 -7.67 9.24 -14.96
N ASN A 95 -8.14 10.21 -15.77
CA ASN A 95 -8.22 11.60 -15.33
C ASN A 95 -9.26 11.80 -14.21
N SER A 96 -10.36 11.06 -14.24
CA SER A 96 -11.39 11.09 -13.20
C SER A 96 -10.85 10.52 -11.88
N LEU A 97 -10.25 9.34 -11.93
CA LEU A 97 -9.60 8.70 -10.79
C LEU A 97 -8.52 9.60 -10.18
N ARG A 98 -7.65 10.16 -11.01
CA ARG A 98 -6.60 11.06 -10.55
C ARG A 98 -7.15 12.28 -9.82
N ARG A 99 -8.23 12.88 -10.28
CA ARG A 99 -8.88 14.01 -9.60
C ARG A 99 -9.49 13.58 -8.27
N GLN A 100 -10.29 12.51 -8.28
CA GLN A 100 -10.98 12.01 -7.09
C GLN A 100 -9.98 11.64 -6.00
N ILE A 101 -8.95 10.86 -6.34
CA ILE A 101 -7.93 10.45 -5.39
C ILE A 101 -7.19 11.67 -4.81
N ASN A 102 -6.77 12.64 -5.66
CA ASN A 102 -6.11 13.84 -5.15
C ASN A 102 -7.04 14.68 -4.27
N GLU A 103 -8.34 14.72 -4.53
CA GLU A 103 -9.32 15.39 -3.68
C GLU A 103 -9.41 14.72 -2.30
N GLU A 104 -9.56 13.39 -2.25
CA GLU A 104 -9.57 12.63 -0.99
C GLU A 104 -8.26 12.82 -0.19
N PHE A 105 -7.13 12.80 -0.87
CA PHE A 105 -5.82 13.01 -0.22
C PHE A 105 -5.62 14.44 0.27
N SER A 106 -6.24 15.45 -0.33
CA SER A 106 -6.15 16.83 0.15
C SER A 106 -6.74 17.01 1.54
N HIS A 107 -7.68 16.14 1.94
CA HIS A 107 -8.30 16.12 3.27
C HIS A 107 -7.58 15.20 4.27
N ILE A 108 -6.52 14.52 3.86
CA ILE A 108 -5.80 13.58 4.75
C ILE A 108 -5.15 14.30 5.93
N GLU A 109 -4.77 15.57 5.75
CA GLU A 109 -4.12 16.39 6.77
C GLU A 109 -5.05 16.71 7.95
N ASP A 110 -6.37 16.68 7.74
CA ASP A 110 -7.37 16.90 8.77
C ASP A 110 -7.53 15.68 9.69
N ASN A 111 -7.03 14.52 9.26
CA ASN A 111 -7.13 13.26 10.00
C ASN A 111 -5.90 13.05 10.89
N GLU A 112 -5.96 13.51 12.13
CA GLU A 112 -4.95 13.18 13.14
C GLU A 112 -5.18 11.76 13.67
N MET A 113 -4.14 10.91 13.59
CA MET A 113 -4.19 9.58 14.19
C MET A 113 -3.52 9.59 15.55
N GLY A 114 -4.25 9.21 16.60
CA GLY A 114 -3.72 8.98 17.94
C GLY A 114 -3.12 7.57 18.06
N VAL A 115 -1.84 7.46 18.44
CA VAL A 115 -1.21 6.17 18.76
C VAL A 115 -0.72 6.21 20.20
N PRO A 116 -1.18 5.29 21.09
CA PRO A 116 -0.74 5.23 22.48
C PRO A 116 0.76 5.02 22.60
N LEU A 117 1.42 5.74 23.51
CA LEU A 117 2.86 5.61 23.79
C LEU A 117 3.27 4.17 24.10
N GLY A 118 2.42 3.42 24.79
CA GLY A 118 2.68 2.01 25.09
C GLY A 118 2.78 1.14 23.83
N THR A 119 2.00 1.44 22.81
CA THR A 119 2.10 0.77 21.49
C THR A 119 3.40 1.15 20.79
N LEU A 120 3.77 2.43 20.84
CA LEU A 120 5.02 2.93 20.25
C LEU A 120 6.27 2.39 20.96
N SER A 121 6.18 1.98 22.23
CA SER A 121 7.30 1.42 22.98
C SER A 121 7.74 0.04 22.49
N GLY A 122 6.91 -0.66 21.69
CA GLY A 122 7.19 -2.05 21.28
C GLY A 122 7.03 -3.09 22.38
N ILE A 123 6.61 -2.68 23.59
CA ILE A 123 6.41 -3.59 24.73
C ILE A 123 4.95 -4.06 24.71
N THR A 124 4.71 -5.33 24.40
CA THR A 124 3.37 -5.93 24.28
C THR A 124 2.50 -5.69 25.52
N ALA A 125 3.07 -5.74 26.72
CA ALA A 125 2.35 -5.52 27.98
C ALA A 125 1.85 -4.07 28.16
N LEU A 126 2.42 -3.10 27.44
CA LEU A 126 2.06 -1.69 27.47
C LEU A 126 1.20 -1.28 26.27
N SER A 127 1.01 -2.17 25.28
CA SER A 127 0.26 -1.88 24.07
C SER A 127 -1.16 -1.39 24.40
N GLY A 128 -1.59 -0.33 23.72
CA GLY A 128 -2.88 0.31 23.94
C GLY A 128 -2.95 1.20 25.19
N ARG A 129 -1.84 1.40 25.93
CA ARG A 129 -1.82 2.19 27.18
C ARG A 129 -0.95 3.44 27.04
N GLY A 130 -1.26 4.45 27.87
CA GLY A 130 -0.49 5.69 27.96
C GLY A 130 -1.11 6.85 27.17
N ALA A 131 -0.40 7.99 27.17
CA ALA A 131 -0.83 9.16 26.41
C ALA A 131 -0.75 8.87 24.90
N GLU A 132 -1.66 9.46 24.13
CA GLU A 132 -1.65 9.35 22.67
C GLU A 132 -0.68 10.33 22.06
N VAL A 133 0.15 9.84 21.15
CA VAL A 133 0.97 10.66 20.24
C VAL A 133 0.17 10.87 18.98
N ARG A 134 -0.01 12.14 18.61
CA ARG A 134 -0.70 12.51 17.37
C ARG A 134 0.25 12.40 16.20
N ILE A 135 -0.16 11.64 15.21
CA ILE A 135 0.53 11.48 13.93
C ILE A 135 -0.28 12.23 12.90
N LYS A 136 0.36 13.13 12.16
CA LYS A 136 -0.23 13.81 11.02
C LYS A 136 0.30 13.19 9.75
N LEU A 137 -0.59 12.90 8.81
CA LEU A 137 -0.23 12.49 7.47
C LEU A 137 -0.28 13.69 6.55
N HIS A 138 0.77 13.88 5.75
CA HIS A 138 0.80 14.87 4.69
C HIS A 138 1.00 14.18 3.36
N GLN A 139 0.31 14.63 2.33
CA GLN A 139 0.56 14.21 0.97
C GLN A 139 1.86 14.83 0.46
N VAL A 140 2.73 14.00 -0.12
CA VAL A 140 3.97 14.43 -0.76
C VAL A 140 3.80 14.32 -2.27
N GLY A 141 3.64 15.46 -2.93
CA GLY A 141 3.42 15.47 -4.37
C GLY A 141 2.00 15.07 -4.80
N ALA A 142 1.84 14.78 -6.08
CA ALA A 142 0.58 14.30 -6.64
C ALA A 142 0.57 12.77 -6.66
N VAL A 143 -0.64 12.20 -6.54
CA VAL A 143 -0.83 10.76 -6.74
C VAL A 143 -0.63 10.41 -8.21
N ASP A 144 0.18 9.40 -8.48
CA ASP A 144 0.35 8.86 -9.82
C ASP A 144 -0.67 7.75 -10.06
N VAL A 145 -1.46 7.92 -11.10
CA VAL A 145 -2.50 6.97 -11.53
C VAL A 145 -2.19 6.57 -12.95
N SER A 146 -2.11 5.27 -13.19
CA SER A 146 -1.89 4.72 -14.54
C SER A 146 -2.78 3.50 -14.77
N LEU A 147 -3.27 3.34 -16.00
CA LEU A 147 -4.00 2.15 -16.41
C LEU A 147 -3.09 1.21 -17.18
N LYS A 148 -3.17 -0.07 -16.82
CA LYS A 148 -2.49 -1.18 -17.51
C LYS A 148 -3.53 -2.05 -18.20
N SER A 149 -3.32 -2.28 -19.49
CA SER A 149 -4.10 -3.20 -20.30
C SER A 149 -3.25 -4.42 -20.62
N GLU A 150 -3.67 -5.58 -20.16
CA GLU A 150 -2.91 -6.83 -20.28
C GLU A 150 -3.76 -7.91 -20.97
N PHE A 151 -3.15 -8.64 -21.91
CA PHE A 151 -3.76 -9.79 -22.55
C PHE A 151 -3.02 -11.05 -22.10
N GLU A 152 -3.75 -12.02 -21.58
CA GLU A 152 -3.23 -13.29 -21.11
C GLU A 152 -3.94 -14.46 -21.78
N SER A 153 -3.24 -15.56 -22.02
CA SER A 153 -3.87 -16.79 -22.47
C SER A 153 -4.70 -17.41 -21.34
N ALA A 154 -5.99 -17.63 -21.55
CA ALA A 154 -6.90 -18.19 -20.54
C ALA A 154 -7.23 -19.67 -20.79
N GLY A 155 -6.59 -20.32 -21.76
CA GLY A 155 -6.82 -21.72 -22.13
C GLY A 155 -6.72 -21.95 -23.64
N ILE A 156 -7.29 -23.07 -24.11
CA ILE A 156 -7.30 -23.38 -25.54
C ILE A 156 -8.26 -22.43 -26.25
N ASN A 157 -7.72 -21.57 -27.15
CA ASN A 157 -8.46 -20.58 -27.91
C ASN A 157 -9.23 -19.54 -27.07
N GLN A 158 -8.71 -19.23 -25.88
CA GLN A 158 -9.26 -18.18 -25.03
C GLN A 158 -8.17 -17.18 -24.66
N THR A 159 -8.51 -15.91 -24.79
CA THR A 159 -7.66 -14.79 -24.36
C THR A 159 -8.43 -13.99 -23.32
N ARG A 160 -7.81 -13.73 -22.19
CA ARG A 160 -8.31 -12.87 -21.14
C ARG A 160 -7.69 -11.51 -21.29
N HIS A 161 -8.52 -10.49 -21.38
CA HIS A 161 -8.10 -9.09 -21.29
C HIS A 161 -8.42 -8.59 -19.89
N CYS A 162 -7.42 -8.01 -19.23
CA CYS A 162 -7.56 -7.38 -17.94
C CYS A 162 -7.19 -5.90 -18.06
N LEU A 163 -8.07 -5.02 -17.61
CA LEU A 163 -7.79 -3.61 -17.43
C LEU A 163 -7.62 -3.34 -15.94
N LYS A 164 -6.43 -2.88 -15.55
CA LYS A 164 -6.08 -2.63 -14.16
C LYS A 164 -5.71 -1.18 -13.98
N VAL A 165 -6.07 -0.61 -12.84
CA VAL A 165 -5.58 0.69 -12.38
C VAL A 165 -4.46 0.46 -11.38
N VAL A 166 -3.34 1.14 -11.57
CA VAL A 166 -2.22 1.18 -10.62
C VAL A 166 -2.16 2.58 -10.05
N VAL A 167 -2.26 2.68 -8.74
CA VAL A 167 -2.21 3.94 -7.99
C VAL A 167 -0.99 3.93 -7.11
N LYS A 168 -0.12 4.92 -7.30
CA LYS A 168 1.06 5.13 -6.46
C LYS A 168 0.93 6.46 -5.73
N SER A 169 0.98 6.42 -4.40
CA SER A 169 0.89 7.58 -3.55
C SER A 169 2.10 7.69 -2.63
N GLU A 170 2.54 8.92 -2.40
CA GLU A 170 3.63 9.24 -1.48
C GLU A 170 3.09 10.13 -0.36
N LEU A 171 3.30 9.69 0.86
CA LEU A 171 2.86 10.37 2.08
C LEU A 171 4.05 10.58 3.00
N SER A 172 3.97 11.59 3.85
CA SER A 172 4.88 11.77 4.97
C SER A 172 4.10 11.75 6.27
N ALA A 173 4.48 10.85 7.18
CA ALA A 173 3.94 10.83 8.54
C ALA A 173 4.82 11.71 9.43
N ILE A 174 4.22 12.75 10.00
CA ILE A 174 4.89 13.70 10.88
C ILE A 174 4.53 13.40 12.34
N LEU A 175 5.58 13.17 13.12
CA LEU A 175 5.52 12.97 14.56
C LEU A 175 6.34 14.06 15.28
N PRO A 176 6.13 14.26 16.58
CA PRO A 176 6.99 15.15 17.35
C PRO A 176 8.47 14.74 17.26
N GLY A 177 9.27 15.56 16.56
CA GLY A 177 10.72 15.36 16.40
C GLY A 177 11.15 14.33 15.34
N HIS A 178 10.22 13.77 14.55
CA HIS A 178 10.55 12.80 13.50
C HIS A 178 9.55 12.84 12.35
N SER A 179 10.03 12.59 11.13
CA SER A 179 9.16 12.34 9.96
C SER A 179 9.56 11.04 9.27
N THR A 180 8.59 10.39 8.64
CA THR A 180 8.81 9.15 7.88
C THR A 180 8.04 9.22 6.57
N ASP A 181 8.73 9.00 5.47
CA ASP A 181 8.13 8.93 4.15
C ASP A 181 7.55 7.51 3.92
N ILE A 182 6.37 7.48 3.33
CA ILE A 182 5.56 6.28 3.12
C ILE A 182 5.19 6.26 1.66
N THR A 183 5.52 5.16 0.98
CA THR A 183 5.04 4.91 -0.38
C THR A 183 4.01 3.79 -0.32
N ALA A 184 2.83 4.03 -0.87
CA ALA A 184 1.79 3.02 -1.08
C ALA A 184 1.57 2.85 -2.58
N GLU A 185 1.50 1.61 -3.03
CA GLU A 185 1.20 1.23 -4.41
C GLU A 185 0.15 0.12 -4.36
N ASP A 186 -0.97 0.35 -5.02
CA ASP A 186 -2.10 -0.56 -5.08
C ASP A 186 -2.53 -0.77 -6.51
N GLU A 187 -3.04 -1.97 -6.79
CA GLU A 187 -3.53 -2.39 -8.08
C GLU A 187 -4.99 -2.84 -7.96
N TYR A 188 -5.87 -2.29 -8.78
CA TYR A 188 -7.29 -2.62 -8.81
C TYR A 188 -7.68 -3.13 -10.19
N LEU A 189 -8.39 -4.26 -10.24
CA LEU A 189 -8.97 -4.79 -11.47
C LEU A 189 -10.25 -3.99 -11.80
N ILE A 190 -10.26 -3.31 -12.95
CA ILE A 190 -11.38 -2.48 -13.38
C ILE A 190 -12.31 -3.27 -14.29
N SER A 191 -11.75 -4.03 -15.23
CA SER A 191 -12.50 -4.82 -16.18
C SER A 191 -11.76 -6.10 -16.53
N GLU A 192 -12.51 -7.19 -16.64
CA GLU A 192 -12.02 -8.47 -17.13
C GLU A 192 -12.95 -8.97 -18.23
N THR A 193 -12.39 -9.25 -19.40
CA THR A 193 -13.13 -9.76 -20.54
C THR A 193 -12.46 -11.03 -21.05
N VAL A 194 -13.21 -12.12 -21.12
CA VAL A 194 -12.73 -13.37 -21.73
C VAL A 194 -13.23 -13.43 -23.17
N ILE A 195 -12.28 -13.52 -24.09
CA ILE A 195 -12.49 -13.60 -25.52
C ILE A 195 -12.29 -15.05 -25.92
N ALA A 196 -13.36 -15.72 -26.30
CA ALA A 196 -13.32 -17.10 -26.78
C ALA A 196 -13.25 -17.11 -28.30
N GLY A 197 -12.19 -17.68 -28.85
CA GLY A 197 -12.07 -18.00 -30.26
C GLY A 197 -12.79 -19.33 -30.60
N GLU A 198 -12.94 -19.61 -31.90
CA GLU A 198 -13.45 -20.92 -32.35
C GLU A 198 -12.46 -22.03 -31.95
N LEU A 199 -12.98 -23.13 -31.41
CA LEU A 199 -12.19 -24.32 -31.17
C LEU A 199 -11.74 -24.91 -32.51
N PRO A 200 -10.44 -25.26 -32.71
CA PRO A 200 -10.01 -25.99 -33.89
C PRO A 200 -10.79 -27.29 -34.01
N GLN A 201 -11.50 -27.49 -35.11
CA GLN A 201 -12.34 -28.65 -35.34
C GLN A 201 -11.57 -30.00 -35.33
N GLY A 202 -10.24 -29.96 -35.30
CA GLY A 202 -9.37 -31.13 -35.29
C GLY A 202 -9.16 -31.82 -33.94
N LEU A 203 -9.57 -31.22 -32.81
CA LEU A 203 -9.33 -31.84 -31.49
C LEU A 203 -10.31 -32.93 -31.09
N TRP A 204 -11.41 -33.11 -31.80
CA TRP A 204 -12.46 -34.08 -31.48
C TRP A 204 -12.44 -35.34 -32.36
N ASN A 205 -11.55 -35.40 -33.37
CA ASN A 205 -11.44 -36.57 -34.28
C ASN A 205 -10.55 -37.70 -33.73
N THR A 206 -10.29 -37.72 -32.42
CA THR A 206 -9.59 -38.87 -31.80
C THR A 206 -10.50 -40.09 -31.57
N ALA A 207 -11.81 -39.96 -31.85
CA ALA A 207 -12.71 -41.14 -31.81
C ALA A 207 -12.50 -42.14 -32.97
N ASP A 208 -11.95 -41.67 -34.11
CA ASP A 208 -11.69 -42.51 -35.28
C ASP A 208 -10.37 -43.32 -35.21
N LEU A 209 -9.56 -43.14 -34.18
CA LEU A 209 -8.29 -43.87 -34.00
C LEU A 209 -8.40 -45.11 -33.10
N LEU A 210 -9.57 -45.45 -32.60
CA LEU A 210 -9.79 -46.59 -31.72
C LEU A 210 -10.59 -47.73 -32.39
N GLU A 211 -10.89 -47.63 -33.68
CA GLU A 211 -11.54 -48.73 -34.48
C GLU A 211 -10.62 -49.29 -35.57
N ASN A 212 -9.37 -49.65 -35.22
CA ASN A 212 -8.57 -50.55 -36.07
C ASN A 212 -7.67 -51.43 -35.20
#